data_596ea408c83534f9348db30c644c9b1d
#
_entry.id   596ea408c83534f9348db30c644c9b1d
#
_cell.length_a   1.000
_cell.length_b   1.000
_cell.length_c   1.000
_cell.angle_alpha   90.00
_cell.angle_beta   90.00
_cell.angle_gamma   90.00
#
_symmetry.space_group_name_H-M   'P 1'
#
loop_
_entity.id
_entity.type
_entity.pdbx_description
1 polymer ?
#
loop_
_entity_poly.entity_id
_entity_poly.type
_entity_poly.pdbx_seq_one_letter_code
_entity_poly.pdbx_strand_id
1 'polypeptide(L)'
;MDINLYTIKSPADIKKMDVAQLELLSDELRATLIKKLAVHGGHVGPNLGVVEATVALHYVFDAPKDEIVFDVSHQSYVHKMLTGRIQAFIEPAHYNDVTGFTCPAESKYDLFEIGHTSTSIALATGLAKARDLKGGHQNIVAFIGDASLGGGMALEALNFAPTLGSNFILIVNDNQMSIAENHGELYTHLTHLRQTNGQSENNIFKALGYEYIYVAEGNDIRHLIKAFREAKDCDHAVVVHINTMKGMGLPVAEADKEEFHFSGPFNPKTGALLYNGEGYGDIFARHMLEKMNLDKNVVTLSAGTPGAVGFDAERRKAAGSQFVDVGIAEQDCVTMAAGLAKSGIRPVMGVVSTFLQRAYDQLSHDVAINNLPAVFVDFYPGVYGMNDVTHLGLFDVAMVSNIPNIVMLSATNAEEYLAMIDMAIAQTEHPIVIRTPGGKVRHADRPVDTDFFRYEVVEQGRDVAIIAEGAMLQHAIDAARILRDKGLQPTVINPRILSSVDETCLDTLTDYRKVITVDDGILDGGFGQKVAAYLSPKGVTVHCLGLKKEFMDRYNVKAILQDNGMTPEAIAALALPA
;
A
#
# COMPACT_ATOMS: atom_id res chain seq x y z
N MET A 1 -27.69 -29.16 8.51
CA MET A 1 -26.75 -30.02 7.72
C MET A 1 -25.50 -29.18 7.51
N ASP A 2 -24.36 -29.67 7.94
CA ASP A 2 -23.11 -28.93 7.70
C ASP A 2 -22.67 -29.15 6.26
N ILE A 3 -22.23 -28.10 5.59
CA ILE A 3 -21.69 -28.18 4.22
C ILE A 3 -20.21 -28.57 4.30
N ASN A 4 -19.85 -29.66 3.66
CA ASN A 4 -18.44 -30.02 3.56
C ASN A 4 -17.74 -29.14 2.52
N LEU A 5 -17.03 -28.12 2.97
CA LEU A 5 -16.34 -27.15 2.10
C LEU A 5 -15.32 -27.80 1.15
N TYR A 6 -14.76 -28.97 1.48
CA TYR A 6 -13.85 -29.70 0.58
C TYR A 6 -14.52 -30.23 -0.69
N THR A 7 -15.86 -30.24 -0.75
CA THR A 7 -16.60 -30.66 -1.96
C THR A 7 -16.67 -29.56 -3.02
N ILE A 8 -16.36 -28.30 -2.63
CA ILE A 8 -16.40 -27.14 -3.53
C ILE A 8 -15.03 -27.00 -4.20
N LYS A 9 -14.97 -27.34 -5.49
CA LYS A 9 -13.75 -27.27 -6.31
C LYS A 9 -13.79 -26.14 -7.33
N SER A 10 -15.00 -25.65 -7.62
CA SER A 10 -15.24 -24.61 -8.61
C SER A 10 -16.60 -23.93 -8.37
N PRO A 11 -16.85 -22.76 -8.96
CA PRO A 11 -18.17 -22.15 -8.93
C PRO A 11 -19.31 -23.01 -9.48
N ALA A 12 -19.02 -23.98 -10.34
CA ALA A 12 -20.03 -24.89 -10.87
C ALA A 12 -20.68 -25.79 -9.79
N ASP A 13 -19.98 -26.01 -8.66
CA ASP A 13 -20.49 -26.85 -7.59
C ASP A 13 -21.59 -26.12 -6.79
N ILE A 14 -21.47 -24.82 -6.60
CA ILE A 14 -22.48 -24.03 -5.88
C ILE A 14 -23.71 -23.72 -6.72
N LYS A 15 -23.61 -23.73 -8.05
CA LYS A 15 -24.77 -23.49 -8.96
C LYS A 15 -25.86 -24.56 -8.86
N LYS A 16 -25.58 -25.70 -8.24
CA LYS A 16 -26.54 -26.79 -8.00
C LYS A 16 -27.26 -26.66 -6.66
N MET A 17 -26.86 -25.71 -5.83
CA MET A 17 -27.42 -25.48 -4.49
C MET A 17 -28.72 -24.67 -4.59
N ASP A 18 -29.66 -24.95 -3.70
CA ASP A 18 -30.77 -24.07 -3.44
C ASP A 18 -30.37 -22.91 -2.54
N VAL A 19 -31.25 -21.94 -2.36
CA VAL A 19 -30.95 -20.73 -1.58
C VAL A 19 -30.63 -21.04 -0.13
N ALA A 20 -31.33 -21.99 0.52
CA ALA A 20 -31.07 -22.37 1.89
C ALA A 20 -29.67 -23.01 2.05
N GLN A 21 -29.23 -23.80 1.05
CA GLN A 21 -27.88 -24.33 1.01
C GLN A 21 -26.83 -23.24 0.81
N LEU A 22 -27.11 -22.22 0.00
CA LEU A 22 -26.20 -21.08 -0.18
C LEU A 22 -26.06 -20.21 1.09
N GLU A 23 -27.14 -20.06 1.87
CA GLU A 23 -27.11 -19.40 3.18
C GLU A 23 -26.19 -20.18 4.15
N LEU A 24 -26.39 -21.49 4.28
CA LEU A 24 -25.52 -22.36 5.09
C LEU A 24 -24.07 -22.31 4.62
N LEU A 25 -23.83 -22.31 3.32
CA LEU A 25 -22.50 -22.17 2.75
C LEU A 25 -21.84 -20.85 3.17
N SER A 26 -22.57 -19.74 3.12
CA SER A 26 -22.06 -18.42 3.53
C SER A 26 -21.65 -18.44 5.02
N ASP A 27 -22.43 -19.06 5.88
CA ASP A 27 -22.12 -19.19 7.31
C ASP A 27 -20.85 -20.03 7.55
N GLU A 28 -20.68 -21.16 6.86
CA GLU A 28 -19.49 -22.02 6.95
C GLU A 28 -18.22 -21.32 6.43
N LEU A 29 -18.34 -20.59 5.30
CA LEU A 29 -17.24 -19.80 4.75
C LEU A 29 -16.81 -18.71 5.73
N ARG A 30 -17.77 -17.99 6.32
CA ARG A 30 -17.50 -16.94 7.33
C ARG A 30 -16.81 -17.53 8.56
N ALA A 31 -17.32 -18.61 9.10
CA ALA A 31 -16.73 -19.27 10.26
C ALA A 31 -15.29 -19.72 9.99
N THR A 32 -15.04 -20.25 8.80
CA THR A 32 -13.70 -20.67 8.34
C THR A 32 -12.75 -19.48 8.22
N LEU A 33 -13.21 -18.35 7.67
CA LEU A 33 -12.42 -17.12 7.58
C LEU A 33 -12.05 -16.58 8.96
N ILE A 34 -13.01 -16.48 9.89
CA ILE A 34 -12.74 -16.01 11.25
C ILE A 34 -11.69 -16.90 11.93
N LYS A 35 -11.79 -18.21 11.78
CA LYS A 35 -10.83 -19.16 12.35
C LYS A 35 -9.41 -18.95 11.80
N LYS A 36 -9.24 -18.82 10.48
CA LYS A 36 -7.93 -18.56 9.85
C LYS A 36 -7.39 -17.21 10.28
N LEU A 37 -8.19 -16.14 10.14
CA LEU A 37 -7.75 -14.77 10.35
C LEU A 37 -7.38 -14.49 11.82
N ALA A 38 -8.05 -15.11 12.78
CA ALA A 38 -7.72 -14.98 14.19
C ALA A 38 -6.29 -15.46 14.53
N VAL A 39 -5.77 -16.47 13.81
CA VAL A 39 -4.44 -17.06 14.08
C VAL A 39 -3.37 -16.62 13.09
N HIS A 40 -3.75 -16.18 11.89
CA HIS A 40 -2.83 -15.85 10.81
C HIS A 40 -2.74 -14.34 10.54
N GLY A 41 -3.85 -13.60 10.83
CA GLY A 41 -4.02 -12.22 10.40
C GLY A 41 -4.47 -12.12 8.94
N GLY A 42 -4.60 -10.88 8.46
CA GLY A 42 -5.02 -10.52 7.11
C GLY A 42 -6.16 -9.49 7.09
N HIS A 43 -6.82 -9.34 5.93
CA HIS A 43 -7.95 -8.43 5.76
C HIS A 43 -9.23 -9.05 6.33
N VAL A 44 -9.60 -8.67 7.55
CA VAL A 44 -10.72 -9.26 8.32
C VAL A 44 -12.06 -8.67 7.88
N GLY A 45 -12.26 -7.40 8.17
CA GLY A 45 -13.54 -6.71 7.94
C GLY A 45 -14.00 -6.71 6.49
N PRO A 46 -13.11 -6.39 5.52
CA PRO A 46 -13.46 -6.40 4.10
C PRO A 46 -13.98 -7.75 3.59
N ASN A 47 -13.36 -8.86 4.02
CA ASN A 47 -13.76 -10.21 3.61
C ASN A 47 -15.05 -10.68 4.26
N LEU A 48 -15.21 -10.41 5.57
CA LEU A 48 -16.43 -10.80 6.28
C LEU A 48 -17.68 -10.03 5.78
N GLY A 49 -17.48 -8.80 5.29
CA GLY A 49 -18.56 -7.97 4.77
C GLY A 49 -19.11 -8.41 3.42
N VAL A 50 -18.37 -9.22 2.64
CA VAL A 50 -18.74 -9.57 1.26
C VAL A 50 -18.92 -11.07 1.02
N VAL A 51 -19.14 -11.87 2.06
CA VAL A 51 -19.31 -13.33 1.93
C VAL A 51 -20.50 -13.65 1.03
N GLU A 52 -21.68 -13.15 1.35
CA GLU A 52 -22.90 -13.37 0.59
C GLU A 52 -22.80 -12.79 -0.83
N ALA A 53 -22.23 -11.61 -0.96
CA ALA A 53 -22.04 -10.96 -2.26
C ALA A 53 -21.15 -11.82 -3.18
N THR A 54 -20.07 -12.38 -2.66
CA THR A 54 -19.16 -13.22 -3.44
C THR A 54 -19.80 -14.58 -3.79
N VAL A 55 -20.56 -15.19 -2.87
CA VAL A 55 -21.31 -16.42 -3.14
C VAL A 55 -22.37 -16.17 -4.23
N ALA A 56 -23.17 -15.10 -4.10
CA ALA A 56 -24.17 -14.71 -5.10
C ALA A 56 -23.55 -14.42 -6.47
N LEU A 57 -22.39 -13.73 -6.49
CA LEU A 57 -21.64 -13.42 -7.70
C LEU A 57 -21.27 -14.72 -8.45
N HIS A 58 -20.65 -15.68 -7.78
CA HIS A 58 -20.29 -16.96 -8.40
C HIS A 58 -21.48 -17.89 -8.67
N TYR A 59 -22.58 -17.68 -7.97
CA TYR A 59 -23.82 -18.40 -8.24
C TYR A 59 -24.50 -17.91 -9.52
N VAL A 60 -24.47 -16.61 -9.81
CA VAL A 60 -25.15 -15.99 -10.96
C VAL A 60 -24.26 -15.98 -12.19
N PHE A 61 -23.05 -15.49 -12.11
CA PHE A 61 -22.14 -15.37 -13.25
C PHE A 61 -21.34 -16.66 -13.52
N ASP A 62 -20.98 -16.86 -14.77
CA ASP A 62 -20.34 -18.10 -15.24
C ASP A 62 -18.81 -17.95 -15.33
N ALA A 63 -18.16 -17.58 -14.21
CA ALA A 63 -16.69 -17.48 -14.17
C ALA A 63 -16.02 -18.84 -14.47
N PRO A 64 -14.89 -18.88 -15.23
CA PRO A 64 -14.12 -17.73 -15.72
C PRO A 64 -14.55 -17.22 -17.09
N LYS A 65 -15.67 -17.71 -17.68
CA LYS A 65 -16.20 -17.19 -18.94
C LYS A 65 -16.67 -15.74 -18.78
N ASP A 66 -17.52 -15.49 -17.77
CA ASP A 66 -17.79 -14.13 -17.31
C ASP A 66 -16.59 -13.66 -16.51
N GLU A 67 -16.09 -12.46 -16.83
CA GLU A 67 -14.84 -11.92 -16.31
C GLU A 67 -15.11 -10.99 -15.14
N ILE A 68 -14.54 -11.30 -13.96
CA ILE A 68 -14.77 -10.55 -12.72
C ILE A 68 -13.46 -9.93 -12.27
N VAL A 69 -13.46 -8.60 -12.06
CA VAL A 69 -12.30 -7.84 -11.55
C VAL A 69 -12.65 -7.27 -10.18
N PHE A 70 -11.92 -7.69 -9.15
CA PHE A 70 -12.03 -7.15 -7.80
C PHE A 70 -11.09 -5.96 -7.64
N ASP A 71 -11.61 -4.81 -7.22
CA ASP A 71 -10.77 -3.64 -6.89
C ASP A 71 -9.95 -3.93 -5.64
N VAL A 72 -8.69 -3.50 -5.58
CA VAL A 72 -7.72 -3.87 -4.52
C VAL A 72 -7.52 -5.39 -4.44
N SER A 73 -8.60 -6.12 -4.53
CA SER A 73 -8.75 -7.57 -4.40
C SER A 73 -8.45 -8.15 -3.00
N HIS A 74 -8.23 -7.32 -2.00
CA HIS A 74 -8.04 -7.73 -0.61
C HIS A 74 -9.29 -8.39 0.03
N GLN A 75 -10.48 -8.22 -0.58
CA GLN A 75 -11.75 -8.84 -0.20
C GLN A 75 -12.05 -10.12 -1.02
N SER A 76 -11.03 -10.75 -1.62
CA SER A 76 -11.18 -11.90 -2.51
C SER A 76 -11.05 -13.27 -1.85
N TYR A 77 -11.02 -13.36 -0.51
CA TYR A 77 -10.78 -14.64 0.16
C TYR A 77 -11.90 -15.67 -0.12
N VAL A 78 -13.16 -15.27 -0.08
CA VAL A 78 -14.28 -16.14 -0.45
C VAL A 78 -14.22 -16.53 -1.92
N HIS A 79 -13.83 -15.61 -2.82
CA HIS A 79 -13.58 -15.93 -4.22
C HIS A 79 -12.50 -17.02 -4.36
N LYS A 80 -11.39 -16.93 -3.62
CA LYS A 80 -10.36 -17.97 -3.60
C LYS A 80 -10.90 -19.31 -3.09
N MET A 81 -11.70 -19.29 -2.01
CA MET A 81 -12.31 -20.50 -1.46
C MET A 81 -13.23 -21.19 -2.47
N LEU A 82 -14.06 -20.44 -3.21
CA LEU A 82 -15.01 -20.96 -4.19
C LEU A 82 -14.37 -21.37 -5.52
N THR A 83 -13.13 -20.97 -5.77
CA THR A 83 -12.38 -21.26 -7.00
C THR A 83 -11.26 -22.29 -6.81
N GLY A 84 -11.41 -23.19 -5.82
CA GLY A 84 -10.60 -24.39 -5.65
C GLY A 84 -9.44 -24.28 -4.69
N ARG A 85 -9.29 -23.13 -3.98
CA ARG A 85 -8.20 -22.89 -3.01
C ARG A 85 -8.64 -23.02 -1.55
N ILE A 86 -9.72 -23.77 -1.29
CA ILE A 86 -10.34 -23.91 0.03
C ILE A 86 -9.37 -24.45 1.09
N GLN A 87 -8.44 -25.35 0.70
CA GLN A 87 -7.47 -25.96 1.59
C GLN A 87 -6.60 -24.88 2.29
N ALA A 88 -6.23 -23.84 1.57
CA ALA A 88 -5.46 -22.71 2.11
C ALA A 88 -6.21 -21.88 3.17
N PHE A 89 -7.48 -22.16 3.41
CA PHE A 89 -8.30 -21.49 4.43
C PHE A 89 -8.67 -22.41 5.59
N ILE A 90 -8.62 -23.72 5.40
CA ILE A 90 -9.01 -24.71 6.42
C ILE A 90 -7.78 -25.25 7.16
N GLU A 91 -6.68 -25.53 6.44
CA GLU A 91 -5.53 -26.25 6.97
C GLU A 91 -4.38 -25.28 7.30
N PRO A 92 -3.96 -25.19 8.57
CA PRO A 92 -2.90 -24.24 8.97
C PRO A 92 -1.57 -24.39 8.20
N ALA A 93 -1.22 -25.62 7.78
CA ALA A 93 -0.02 -25.88 7.00
C ALA A 93 -0.06 -25.23 5.59
N HIS A 94 -1.25 -24.89 5.11
CA HIS A 94 -1.51 -24.34 3.78
C HIS A 94 -1.91 -22.86 3.79
N TYR A 95 -1.94 -22.20 4.96
CA TYR A 95 -2.38 -20.80 5.07
C TYR A 95 -1.58 -19.82 4.19
N ASN A 96 -0.32 -20.15 3.91
CA ASN A 96 0.58 -19.34 3.09
C ASN A 96 0.60 -19.74 1.60
N ASP A 97 -0.19 -20.72 1.17
CA ASP A 97 -0.20 -21.18 -0.22
C ASP A 97 -0.91 -20.20 -1.17
N VAL A 98 -1.64 -19.23 -0.61
CA VAL A 98 -2.32 -18.17 -1.35
C VAL A 98 -1.91 -16.79 -0.87
N THR A 99 -1.90 -15.82 -1.79
CA THR A 99 -1.69 -14.41 -1.44
C THR A 99 -2.95 -13.80 -0.81
N GLY A 100 -2.80 -12.60 -0.23
CA GLY A 100 -3.92 -11.79 0.27
C GLY A 100 -4.73 -11.08 -0.82
N PHE A 101 -4.32 -11.22 -2.09
CA PHE A 101 -4.87 -10.52 -3.26
C PHE A 101 -5.14 -11.52 -4.39
N THR A 102 -5.86 -11.11 -5.45
CA THR A 102 -5.98 -11.95 -6.65
C THR A 102 -4.61 -12.14 -7.30
N CYS A 103 -4.33 -13.36 -7.76
CA CYS A 103 -3.06 -13.72 -8.37
C CYS A 103 -3.27 -14.71 -9.53
N PRO A 104 -3.04 -14.29 -10.79
CA PRO A 104 -3.21 -15.16 -11.96
C PRO A 104 -2.34 -16.43 -11.92
N ALA A 105 -1.21 -16.39 -11.21
CA ALA A 105 -0.37 -17.58 -11.04
C ALA A 105 -1.02 -18.65 -10.15
N GLU A 106 -1.94 -18.26 -9.24
CA GLU A 106 -2.68 -19.19 -8.40
C GLU A 106 -3.89 -19.82 -9.13
N SER A 107 -4.57 -19.06 -9.97
CA SER A 107 -5.85 -19.49 -10.53
C SER A 107 -6.24 -18.76 -11.81
N LYS A 108 -6.80 -19.50 -12.78
CA LYS A 108 -7.42 -18.94 -13.98
C LYS A 108 -8.65 -18.06 -13.72
N TYR A 109 -9.17 -18.03 -12.51
CA TYR A 109 -10.29 -17.17 -12.10
C TYR A 109 -9.81 -15.78 -11.66
N ASP A 110 -8.52 -15.60 -11.40
CA ASP A 110 -7.89 -14.34 -11.05
C ASP A 110 -7.31 -13.72 -12.34
N LEU A 111 -7.88 -12.60 -12.79
CA LEU A 111 -7.51 -12.02 -14.09
C LEU A 111 -6.27 -11.13 -14.01
N PHE A 112 -6.11 -10.44 -12.88
CA PHE A 112 -5.03 -9.50 -12.62
C PHE A 112 -4.50 -9.66 -11.20
N GLU A 113 -3.24 -9.34 -11.02
CA GLU A 113 -2.66 -9.13 -9.71
C GLU A 113 -2.87 -7.66 -9.32
N ILE A 114 -3.74 -7.43 -8.34
CA ILE A 114 -4.18 -6.09 -7.93
C ILE A 114 -4.01 -5.97 -6.42
N GLY A 115 -3.45 -4.87 -5.96
CA GLY A 115 -3.35 -4.51 -4.54
C GLY A 115 -3.66 -3.04 -4.30
N HIS A 116 -3.45 -2.19 -5.31
CA HIS A 116 -3.81 -0.79 -5.26
C HIS A 116 -5.29 -0.57 -5.62
N THR A 117 -5.90 0.42 -4.98
CA THR A 117 -7.32 0.79 -5.15
C THR A 117 -7.61 1.42 -6.52
N SER A 118 -8.90 1.53 -6.84
CA SER A 118 -9.45 2.42 -7.88
C SER A 118 -9.13 2.04 -9.33
N THR A 119 -8.62 0.82 -9.58
CA THR A 119 -8.20 0.38 -10.91
C THR A 119 -9.18 -0.57 -11.59
N SER A 120 -10.09 -1.21 -10.85
CA SER A 120 -10.94 -2.28 -11.36
C SER A 120 -11.88 -1.83 -12.49
N ILE A 121 -12.46 -0.63 -12.39
CA ILE A 121 -13.35 -0.09 -13.43
C ILE A 121 -12.60 0.07 -14.75
N ALA A 122 -11.38 0.65 -14.70
CA ALA A 122 -10.56 0.86 -15.90
C ALA A 122 -10.10 -0.47 -16.52
N LEU A 123 -9.66 -1.44 -15.71
CA LEU A 123 -9.29 -2.78 -16.17
C LEU A 123 -10.48 -3.49 -16.82
N ALA A 124 -11.64 -3.48 -16.15
CA ALA A 124 -12.87 -4.09 -16.68
C ALA A 124 -13.36 -3.38 -17.95
N THR A 125 -13.21 -2.05 -18.06
CA THR A 125 -13.51 -1.30 -19.29
C THR A 125 -12.64 -1.77 -20.45
N GLY A 126 -11.35 -2.03 -20.19
CA GLY A 126 -10.42 -2.62 -21.17
C GLY A 126 -10.86 -4.02 -21.63
N LEU A 127 -11.28 -4.88 -20.68
CA LEU A 127 -11.82 -6.22 -20.98
C LEU A 127 -13.11 -6.14 -21.83
N ALA A 128 -14.04 -5.25 -21.45
CA ALA A 128 -15.28 -5.03 -22.18
C ALA A 128 -15.00 -4.58 -23.63
N LYS A 129 -14.10 -3.64 -23.82
CA LYS A 129 -13.68 -3.20 -25.16
C LYS A 129 -13.04 -4.32 -25.97
N ALA A 130 -12.19 -5.14 -25.34
CA ALA A 130 -11.56 -6.29 -25.99
C ALA A 130 -12.59 -7.36 -26.38
N ARG A 131 -13.57 -7.65 -25.52
CA ARG A 131 -14.71 -8.52 -25.81
C ARG A 131 -15.48 -8.04 -27.04
N ASP A 132 -15.85 -6.75 -27.08
CA ASP A 132 -16.62 -6.17 -28.17
C ASP A 132 -15.89 -6.26 -29.52
N LEU A 133 -14.58 -5.95 -29.52
CA LEU A 133 -13.73 -6.07 -30.71
C LEU A 133 -13.61 -7.51 -31.23
N LYS A 134 -13.73 -8.51 -30.33
CA LYS A 134 -13.70 -9.92 -30.69
C LYS A 134 -15.07 -10.52 -30.99
N GLY A 135 -16.17 -9.71 -30.91
CA GLY A 135 -17.53 -10.17 -31.06
C GLY A 135 -17.98 -11.14 -29.95
N GLY A 136 -17.39 -11.05 -28.76
CA GLY A 136 -17.79 -11.83 -27.60
C GLY A 136 -19.04 -11.27 -26.92
N HIS A 137 -19.62 -12.08 -25.99
CA HIS A 137 -20.88 -11.71 -25.31
C HIS A 137 -20.84 -12.01 -23.81
N GLN A 138 -19.65 -12.39 -23.26
CA GLN A 138 -19.51 -12.63 -21.82
C GLN A 138 -19.75 -11.35 -21.01
N ASN A 139 -20.26 -11.52 -19.79
CA ASN A 139 -20.39 -10.42 -18.85
C ASN A 139 -19.01 -9.97 -18.35
N ILE A 140 -18.86 -8.65 -18.23
CA ILE A 140 -17.68 -8.04 -17.59
C ILE A 140 -18.15 -7.34 -16.33
N VAL A 141 -17.60 -7.77 -15.19
CA VAL A 141 -18.00 -7.32 -13.87
C VAL A 141 -16.82 -6.68 -13.16
N ALA A 142 -16.96 -5.42 -12.75
CA ALA A 142 -16.06 -4.75 -11.81
C ALA A 142 -16.71 -4.74 -10.41
N PHE A 143 -15.98 -5.16 -9.39
CA PHE A 143 -16.41 -5.12 -7.98
C PHE A 143 -15.53 -4.14 -7.22
N ILE A 144 -16.10 -3.01 -6.77
CA ILE A 144 -15.37 -1.92 -6.13
C ILE A 144 -16.00 -1.52 -4.80
N GLY A 145 -15.16 -1.19 -3.81
CA GLY A 145 -15.60 -0.60 -2.55
C GLY A 145 -15.92 0.89 -2.70
N ASP A 146 -16.81 1.40 -1.86
CA ASP A 146 -17.21 2.81 -1.79
C ASP A 146 -16.00 3.75 -1.67
N ALA A 147 -15.04 3.45 -0.79
CA ALA A 147 -13.83 4.26 -0.63
C ALA A 147 -12.97 4.30 -1.90
N SER A 148 -12.76 3.16 -2.54
CA SER A 148 -11.99 3.07 -3.78
C SER A 148 -12.66 3.80 -4.95
N LEU A 149 -13.99 3.91 -4.94
CA LEU A 149 -14.76 4.64 -5.94
C LEU A 149 -14.41 6.14 -5.95
N GLY A 150 -13.99 6.70 -4.81
CA GLY A 150 -13.55 8.10 -4.69
C GLY A 150 -12.20 8.40 -5.34
N GLY A 151 -11.39 7.41 -5.68
CA GLY A 151 -10.10 7.62 -6.32
C GLY A 151 -10.20 8.16 -7.75
N GLY A 152 -9.29 9.04 -8.15
CA GLY A 152 -9.32 9.75 -9.43
C GLY A 152 -9.49 8.82 -10.63
N MET A 153 -8.69 7.76 -10.73
CA MET A 153 -8.78 6.79 -11.83
C MET A 153 -10.13 6.06 -11.87
N ALA A 154 -10.73 5.76 -10.71
CA ALA A 154 -12.07 5.15 -10.66
C ALA A 154 -13.12 6.11 -11.21
N LEU A 155 -13.05 7.41 -10.86
CA LEU A 155 -13.96 8.44 -11.38
C LEU A 155 -13.77 8.68 -12.88
N GLU A 156 -12.54 8.67 -13.39
CA GLU A 156 -12.22 8.74 -14.81
C GLU A 156 -12.85 7.57 -15.57
N ALA A 157 -12.67 6.35 -15.07
CA ALA A 157 -13.22 5.15 -15.69
C ALA A 157 -14.74 5.05 -15.54
N LEU A 158 -15.32 5.49 -14.40
CA LEU A 158 -16.74 5.58 -14.18
C LEU A 158 -17.41 6.49 -15.22
N ASN A 159 -16.77 7.62 -15.52
CA ASN A 159 -17.25 8.54 -16.56
C ASN A 159 -17.18 7.92 -17.97
N PHE A 160 -16.17 7.10 -18.24
CA PHE A 160 -15.96 6.58 -19.61
C PHE A 160 -16.73 5.30 -19.90
N ALA A 161 -16.90 4.38 -18.96
CA ALA A 161 -17.42 3.03 -19.20
C ALA A 161 -18.79 2.99 -19.91
N PRO A 162 -19.79 3.85 -19.62
CA PRO A 162 -21.07 3.84 -20.33
C PRO A 162 -20.96 4.16 -21.82
N THR A 163 -19.91 4.86 -22.25
CA THR A 163 -19.69 5.20 -23.66
C THR A 163 -19.36 3.99 -24.53
N LEU A 164 -19.06 2.82 -23.93
CA LEU A 164 -18.89 1.57 -24.66
C LEU A 164 -20.16 1.12 -25.35
N GLY A 165 -21.34 1.43 -24.79
CA GLY A 165 -22.64 1.04 -25.33
C GLY A 165 -22.82 -0.49 -25.39
N SER A 166 -22.26 -1.22 -24.46
CA SER A 166 -22.28 -2.68 -24.38
C SER A 166 -22.35 -3.13 -22.93
N ASN A 167 -22.50 -4.44 -22.68
CA ASN A 167 -22.55 -5.00 -21.33
C ASN A 167 -21.33 -4.58 -20.49
N PHE A 168 -21.59 -3.93 -19.37
CA PHE A 168 -20.62 -3.58 -18.35
C PHE A 168 -21.34 -3.49 -16.99
N ILE A 169 -20.92 -4.29 -16.02
CA ILE A 169 -21.58 -4.38 -14.72
C ILE A 169 -20.61 -3.88 -13.65
N LEU A 170 -21.00 -2.80 -12.95
CA LEU A 170 -20.27 -2.25 -11.83
C LEU A 170 -21.00 -2.58 -10.53
N ILE A 171 -20.39 -3.38 -9.67
CA ILE A 171 -20.90 -3.64 -8.33
C ILE A 171 -20.20 -2.70 -7.38
N VAL A 172 -20.94 -1.76 -6.78
CA VAL A 172 -20.45 -0.84 -5.76
C VAL A 172 -20.79 -1.42 -4.38
N ASN A 173 -19.78 -1.89 -3.67
CA ASN A 173 -19.90 -2.38 -2.31
C ASN A 173 -19.77 -1.23 -1.33
N ASP A 174 -20.90 -0.69 -0.87
CA ASP A 174 -20.99 0.42 0.07
C ASP A 174 -21.15 -0.10 1.50
N ASN A 175 -20.08 -0.02 2.27
CA ASN A 175 -20.09 -0.36 3.70
C ASN A 175 -19.77 0.86 4.60
N GLN A 176 -19.74 2.05 4.02
CA GLN A 176 -19.58 3.36 4.67
C GLN A 176 -18.19 3.57 5.30
N MET A 177 -17.21 2.76 4.92
CA MET A 177 -15.87 2.80 5.51
C MET A 177 -14.78 2.58 4.45
N SER A 178 -13.74 3.38 4.55
CA SER A 178 -12.41 3.09 4.01
C SER A 178 -11.64 2.14 4.95
N ILE A 179 -10.33 2.33 5.11
CA ILE A 179 -9.60 1.84 6.29
C ILE A 179 -10.21 2.54 7.52
N ALA A 180 -10.12 3.87 7.56
CA ALA A 180 -10.80 4.75 8.51
C ALA A 180 -12.15 5.22 7.94
N GLU A 181 -12.68 6.33 8.45
CA GLU A 181 -13.88 6.98 7.94
C GLU A 181 -13.69 7.53 6.51
N ASN A 182 -14.76 7.54 5.74
CA ASN A 182 -14.76 8.13 4.40
C ASN A 182 -14.85 9.67 4.46
N HIS A 183 -14.13 10.36 3.59
CA HIS A 183 -14.12 11.81 3.47
C HIS A 183 -14.54 12.27 2.07
N GLY A 184 -15.38 13.32 2.00
CA GLY A 184 -15.81 13.97 0.75
C GLY A 184 -17.30 13.79 0.41
N GLU A 185 -17.78 14.63 -0.49
CA GLU A 185 -19.20 14.74 -0.86
C GLU A 185 -19.76 13.55 -1.63
N LEU A 186 -18.91 12.73 -2.25
CA LEU A 186 -19.35 11.47 -2.87
C LEU A 186 -20.01 10.56 -1.82
N TYR A 187 -19.47 10.50 -0.62
CA TYR A 187 -20.01 9.65 0.46
C TYR A 187 -21.26 10.21 1.10
N THR A 188 -21.40 11.53 1.15
CA THR A 188 -22.68 12.22 1.47
C THR A 188 -23.72 11.84 0.45
N HIS A 189 -23.37 11.81 -0.83
CA HIS A 189 -24.27 11.41 -1.90
C HIS A 189 -24.65 9.92 -1.80
N LEU A 190 -23.70 9.01 -1.58
CA LEU A 190 -24.01 7.58 -1.35
C LEU A 190 -24.93 7.40 -0.14
N THR A 191 -24.72 8.16 0.94
CA THR A 191 -25.63 8.17 2.10
C THR A 191 -27.04 8.60 1.70
N HIS A 192 -27.18 9.63 0.87
CA HIS A 192 -28.49 10.04 0.36
C HIS A 192 -29.16 8.95 -0.48
N LEU A 193 -28.41 8.24 -1.32
CA LEU A 193 -28.92 7.11 -2.09
C LEU A 193 -29.41 5.97 -1.18
N ARG A 194 -28.69 5.66 -0.09
CA ARG A 194 -29.12 4.67 0.91
C ARG A 194 -30.41 5.12 1.61
N GLN A 195 -30.47 6.36 2.08
CA GLN A 195 -31.62 6.92 2.81
C GLN A 195 -32.89 6.96 1.96
N THR A 196 -32.75 7.16 0.67
CA THR A 196 -33.87 7.16 -0.30
C THR A 196 -34.15 5.76 -0.88
N ASN A 197 -33.52 4.72 -0.34
CA ASN A 197 -33.63 3.35 -0.83
C ASN A 197 -33.41 3.26 -2.37
N GLY A 198 -32.43 4.00 -2.88
CA GLY A 198 -32.09 4.06 -4.30
C GLY A 198 -33.07 4.83 -5.21
N GLN A 199 -34.13 5.42 -4.64
CA GLN A 199 -35.20 6.06 -5.42
C GLN A 199 -34.92 7.51 -5.83
N SER A 200 -33.82 8.11 -5.34
CA SER A 200 -33.49 9.49 -5.68
C SER A 200 -33.25 9.68 -7.16
N GLU A 201 -33.86 10.73 -7.71
CA GLU A 201 -33.54 11.20 -9.08
C GLU A 201 -32.18 11.91 -9.14
N ASN A 202 -31.71 12.48 -8.02
CA ASN A 202 -30.34 12.97 -7.87
C ASN A 202 -29.43 11.77 -7.64
N ASN A 203 -28.90 11.21 -8.72
CA ASN A 203 -28.08 9.99 -8.70
C ASN A 203 -26.95 10.12 -9.71
N ILE A 204 -25.71 10.16 -9.21
CA ILE A 204 -24.50 10.32 -10.02
C ILE A 204 -24.37 9.22 -11.08
N PHE A 205 -24.73 7.98 -10.75
CA PHE A 205 -24.61 6.86 -11.69
C PHE A 205 -25.59 7.02 -12.86
N LYS A 206 -26.85 7.39 -12.57
CA LYS A 206 -27.85 7.70 -13.61
C LYS A 206 -27.41 8.90 -14.46
N ALA A 207 -26.85 9.94 -13.82
CA ALA A 207 -26.37 11.14 -14.53
C ALA A 207 -25.22 10.83 -15.50
N LEU A 208 -24.41 9.81 -15.21
CA LEU A 208 -23.31 9.33 -16.06
C LEU A 208 -23.78 8.31 -17.11
N GLY A 209 -25.07 7.92 -17.12
CA GLY A 209 -25.63 7.03 -18.14
C GLY A 209 -25.71 5.54 -17.77
N TYR A 210 -25.55 5.20 -16.50
CA TYR A 210 -25.76 3.83 -16.01
C TYR A 210 -27.23 3.57 -15.69
N GLU A 211 -27.70 2.35 -15.97
CA GLU A 211 -28.84 1.81 -15.24
C GLU A 211 -28.43 1.58 -13.79
N TYR A 212 -29.34 1.80 -12.84
CA TYR A 212 -29.01 1.76 -11.44
C TYR A 212 -29.95 0.84 -10.65
N ILE A 213 -29.37 -0.17 -10.03
CA ILE A 213 -30.03 -1.14 -9.15
C ILE A 213 -29.49 -0.96 -7.73
N TYR A 214 -30.39 -0.79 -6.76
CA TYR A 214 -30.00 -0.66 -5.35
C TYR A 214 -30.43 -1.87 -4.52
N VAL A 215 -29.53 -2.38 -3.67
CA VAL A 215 -29.76 -3.49 -2.75
C VAL A 215 -29.52 -3.02 -1.33
N ALA A 216 -30.59 -2.72 -0.60
CA ALA A 216 -30.53 -2.26 0.79
C ALA A 216 -29.94 -3.31 1.75
N GLU A 217 -30.27 -4.58 1.53
CA GLU A 217 -29.86 -5.71 2.34
C GLU A 217 -28.76 -6.49 1.62
N GLY A 218 -27.58 -5.87 1.51
CA GLY A 218 -26.44 -6.40 0.75
C GLY A 218 -25.72 -7.59 1.40
N ASN A 219 -26.18 -8.04 2.57
CA ASN A 219 -25.79 -9.30 3.20
C ASN A 219 -26.92 -10.35 3.15
N ASP A 220 -28.03 -10.09 2.43
CA ASP A 220 -29.03 -11.12 2.13
C ASP A 220 -28.81 -11.69 0.73
N ILE A 221 -28.46 -12.98 0.67
CA ILE A 221 -28.10 -13.65 -0.57
C ILE A 221 -29.26 -13.68 -1.61
N ARG A 222 -30.53 -13.67 -1.17
CA ARG A 222 -31.69 -13.69 -2.04
C ARG A 222 -31.81 -12.38 -2.82
N HIS A 223 -31.62 -11.26 -2.11
CA HIS A 223 -31.66 -9.93 -2.73
C HIS A 223 -30.50 -9.74 -3.70
N LEU A 224 -29.31 -10.22 -3.34
CA LEU A 224 -28.12 -10.18 -4.20
C LEU A 224 -28.30 -11.02 -5.46
N ILE A 225 -28.78 -12.28 -5.35
CA ILE A 225 -29.05 -13.14 -6.51
C ILE A 225 -30.07 -12.48 -7.44
N LYS A 226 -31.11 -11.85 -6.90
CA LYS A 226 -32.11 -11.14 -7.71
C LYS A 226 -31.47 -10.00 -8.50
N ALA A 227 -30.75 -9.12 -7.81
CA ALA A 227 -30.12 -7.96 -8.43
C ALA A 227 -29.05 -8.33 -9.47
N PHE A 228 -28.23 -9.33 -9.17
CA PHE A 228 -27.21 -9.79 -10.13
C PHE A 228 -27.82 -10.48 -11.36
N ARG A 229 -28.95 -11.19 -11.21
CA ARG A 229 -29.68 -11.74 -12.36
C ARG A 229 -30.33 -10.67 -13.22
N GLU A 230 -30.76 -9.57 -12.61
CA GLU A 230 -31.30 -8.39 -13.30
C GLU A 230 -30.24 -7.69 -14.15
N ALA A 231 -29.01 -7.56 -13.59
CA ALA A 231 -27.88 -6.95 -14.29
C ALA A 231 -27.21 -7.88 -15.32
N LYS A 232 -27.33 -9.21 -15.14
CA LYS A 232 -26.68 -10.19 -16.03
C LYS A 232 -27.26 -10.09 -17.45
N ASP A 233 -26.37 -10.18 -18.45
CA ASP A 233 -26.68 -10.20 -19.88
C ASP A 233 -27.36 -8.91 -20.40
N CYS A 234 -27.34 -7.79 -19.64
CA CYS A 234 -27.72 -6.48 -20.15
C CYS A 234 -26.79 -6.06 -21.29
N ASP A 235 -27.31 -5.26 -22.22
CA ASP A 235 -26.58 -4.76 -23.40
C ASP A 235 -26.00 -3.35 -23.21
N HIS A 236 -26.01 -2.85 -21.99
CA HIS A 236 -25.56 -1.52 -21.57
C HIS A 236 -24.84 -1.56 -20.22
N ALA A 237 -24.39 -0.40 -19.75
CA ALA A 237 -23.72 -0.27 -18.45
C ALA A 237 -24.72 -0.24 -17.29
N VAL A 238 -24.50 -1.07 -16.27
CA VAL A 238 -25.34 -1.20 -15.07
C VAL A 238 -24.51 -1.01 -13.83
N VAL A 239 -25.01 -0.26 -12.85
CA VAL A 239 -24.48 -0.20 -11.49
C VAL A 239 -25.40 -0.98 -10.56
N VAL A 240 -24.84 -1.95 -9.84
CA VAL A 240 -25.50 -2.62 -8.71
C VAL A 240 -24.88 -2.10 -7.43
N HIS A 241 -25.57 -1.21 -6.74
CA HIS A 241 -25.12 -0.61 -5.47
C HIS A 241 -25.65 -1.46 -4.31
N ILE A 242 -24.73 -2.17 -3.63
CA ILE A 242 -25.06 -3.05 -2.50
C ILE A 242 -24.63 -2.40 -1.19
N ASN A 243 -25.52 -2.33 -0.22
CA ASN A 243 -25.22 -1.83 1.12
C ASN A 243 -24.87 -3.01 2.04
N THR A 244 -23.62 -3.12 2.46
CA THR A 244 -23.10 -4.25 3.25
C THR A 244 -22.58 -3.80 4.62
N MET A 245 -22.34 -4.76 5.50
CA MET A 245 -21.75 -4.51 6.83
C MET A 245 -20.30 -5.03 6.87
N LYS A 246 -19.33 -4.12 6.97
CA LYS A 246 -17.91 -4.47 7.17
C LYS A 246 -17.74 -5.19 8.51
N GLY A 247 -17.08 -6.37 8.49
CA GLY A 247 -16.88 -7.17 9.70
C GLY A 247 -18.02 -8.11 10.08
N MET A 248 -19.04 -8.24 9.23
CA MET A 248 -20.26 -9.04 9.47
C MET A 248 -19.99 -10.40 10.11
N GLY A 249 -20.66 -10.67 11.25
CA GLY A 249 -20.58 -11.94 11.97
C GLY A 249 -19.38 -12.08 12.93
N LEU A 250 -18.56 -11.03 13.08
CA LEU A 250 -17.51 -10.94 14.08
C LEU A 250 -17.70 -9.66 14.93
N PRO A 251 -18.31 -9.75 16.14
CA PRO A 251 -18.70 -8.56 16.91
C PRO A 251 -17.58 -7.56 17.17
N VAL A 252 -16.35 -8.03 17.39
CA VAL A 252 -15.19 -7.13 17.59
C VAL A 252 -14.83 -6.36 16.33
N ALA A 253 -15.00 -6.96 15.13
CA ALA A 253 -14.74 -6.29 13.86
C ALA A 253 -15.90 -5.37 13.43
N GLU A 254 -17.12 -5.66 13.84
CA GLU A 254 -18.26 -4.78 13.63
C GLU A 254 -18.17 -3.52 14.51
N ALA A 255 -17.62 -3.67 15.73
CA ALA A 255 -17.44 -2.59 16.70
C ALA A 255 -16.26 -1.67 16.34
N ASP A 256 -15.16 -2.24 15.84
CA ASP A 256 -13.96 -1.49 15.41
C ASP A 256 -13.56 -1.86 13.98
N LYS A 257 -14.22 -1.19 13.04
CA LYS A 257 -14.05 -1.44 11.60
C LYS A 257 -12.69 -0.98 11.06
N GLU A 258 -12.04 -0.01 11.73
CA GLU A 258 -10.72 0.49 11.36
C GLU A 258 -9.64 -0.51 11.75
N GLU A 259 -9.56 -0.92 13.01
CA GLU A 259 -8.58 -1.90 13.49
C GLU A 259 -8.67 -3.22 12.74
N PHE A 260 -9.90 -3.68 12.44
CA PHE A 260 -10.13 -4.93 11.72
C PHE A 260 -10.22 -4.78 10.20
N HIS A 261 -9.78 -3.66 9.62
CA HIS A 261 -9.58 -3.60 8.17
C HIS A 261 -8.48 -4.58 7.74
N PHE A 262 -7.30 -4.45 8.35
CA PHE A 262 -6.19 -5.41 8.26
C PHE A 262 -5.62 -5.61 9.67
N SER A 263 -5.61 -6.84 10.15
CA SER A 263 -5.16 -7.14 11.51
C SER A 263 -4.10 -8.24 11.51
N GLY A 264 -3.13 -8.13 12.40
CA GLY A 264 -2.30 -9.27 12.80
C GLY A 264 -3.14 -10.35 13.52
N PRO A 265 -2.53 -11.44 13.99
CA PRO A 265 -3.21 -12.43 14.82
C PRO A 265 -3.87 -11.81 16.05
N PHE A 266 -5.11 -12.19 16.35
CA PHE A 266 -5.91 -11.60 17.40
C PHE A 266 -6.80 -12.61 18.14
N ASN A 267 -7.28 -12.24 19.32
CA ASN A 267 -8.27 -13.02 20.05
C ASN A 267 -9.69 -12.69 19.52
N PRO A 268 -10.43 -13.62 18.89
CA PRO A 268 -11.72 -13.33 18.27
C PRO A 268 -12.84 -12.98 19.26
N LYS A 269 -12.65 -13.23 20.57
CA LYS A 269 -13.63 -12.87 21.61
C LYS A 269 -13.44 -11.48 22.18
N THR A 270 -12.17 -11.03 22.26
CA THR A 270 -11.83 -9.75 22.90
C THR A 270 -11.30 -8.70 21.94
N GLY A 271 -10.93 -9.07 20.71
CA GLY A 271 -10.29 -8.21 19.75
C GLY A 271 -8.80 -7.96 20.02
N ALA A 272 -8.26 -8.38 21.16
CA ALA A 272 -6.88 -8.09 21.55
C ALA A 272 -5.88 -8.68 20.54
N LEU A 273 -4.98 -7.84 20.02
CA LEU A 273 -3.88 -8.27 19.16
C LEU A 273 -2.87 -9.09 19.98
N LEU A 274 -2.30 -10.13 19.36
CA LEU A 274 -1.31 -10.99 20.01
C LEU A 274 0.08 -10.36 20.04
N TYR A 275 0.35 -9.39 19.17
CA TYR A 275 1.62 -8.68 19.06
C TYR A 275 1.36 -7.19 18.95
N ASN A 276 1.93 -6.43 19.88
CA ASN A 276 1.91 -4.97 19.87
C ASN A 276 3.34 -4.46 20.08
N GLY A 277 3.73 -3.43 19.35
CA GLY A 277 5.01 -2.75 19.51
C GLY A 277 4.92 -1.35 18.93
N GLU A 278 5.68 -0.42 19.49
CA GLU A 278 5.79 0.93 18.96
C GLU A 278 6.48 0.90 17.59
N GLY A 279 5.88 1.59 16.62
CA GLY A 279 6.41 1.76 15.28
C GLY A 279 6.85 3.21 15.00
N TYR A 280 7.52 3.41 13.86
CA TYR A 280 7.88 4.77 13.42
C TYR A 280 6.66 5.65 13.14
N GLY A 281 5.50 5.07 12.81
CA GLY A 281 4.24 5.79 12.73
C GLY A 281 3.81 6.41 14.06
N ASP A 282 3.92 5.66 15.17
CA ASP A 282 3.57 6.18 16.49
C ASP A 282 4.49 7.33 16.91
N ILE A 283 5.79 7.20 16.62
CA ILE A 283 6.78 8.22 16.89
C ILE A 283 6.47 9.48 16.07
N PHE A 284 6.18 9.33 14.77
CA PHE A 284 5.78 10.41 13.88
C PHE A 284 4.54 11.14 14.38
N ALA A 285 3.47 10.40 14.65
CA ALA A 285 2.20 11.02 15.01
C ALA A 285 2.28 11.80 16.33
N ARG A 286 2.98 11.26 17.35
CA ARG A 286 3.23 12.01 18.60
C ARG A 286 4.01 13.30 18.34
N HIS A 287 5.07 13.22 17.56
CA HIS A 287 5.89 14.38 17.21
C HIS A 287 5.10 15.44 16.45
N MET A 288 4.32 15.02 15.44
CA MET A 288 3.48 15.94 14.68
C MET A 288 2.40 16.60 15.54
N LEU A 289 1.79 15.87 16.48
CA LEU A 289 0.85 16.48 17.45
C LEU A 289 1.51 17.59 18.27
N GLU A 290 2.74 17.38 18.73
CA GLU A 290 3.50 18.41 19.44
C GLU A 290 3.77 19.62 18.54
N LYS A 291 4.21 19.42 17.30
CA LYS A 291 4.46 20.50 16.33
C LYS A 291 3.19 21.28 16.00
N MET A 292 2.08 20.62 15.74
CA MET A 292 0.79 21.25 15.46
C MET A 292 0.25 22.03 16.67
N ASN A 293 0.51 21.57 17.89
CA ASN A 293 0.16 22.33 19.10
C ASN A 293 0.97 23.62 19.24
N LEU A 294 2.24 23.60 18.83
CA LEU A 294 3.14 24.75 18.92
C LEU A 294 2.95 25.75 17.78
N ASP A 295 2.64 25.28 16.57
CA ASP A 295 2.49 26.10 15.37
C ASP A 295 1.22 25.73 14.60
N LYS A 296 0.29 26.68 14.49
CA LYS A 296 -0.97 26.49 13.75
C LYS A 296 -0.80 26.43 12.23
N ASN A 297 0.37 26.77 11.72
CA ASN A 297 0.70 26.63 10.30
C ASN A 297 1.22 25.23 9.93
N VAL A 298 1.53 24.38 10.90
CA VAL A 298 1.90 22.99 10.64
C VAL A 298 0.63 22.15 10.45
N VAL A 299 0.53 21.45 9.32
CA VAL A 299 -0.61 20.62 8.95
C VAL A 299 -0.12 19.23 8.53
N THR A 300 -0.73 18.19 9.06
CA THR A 300 -0.45 16.82 8.65
C THR A 300 -1.50 16.35 7.66
N LEU A 301 -1.05 15.74 6.56
CA LEU A 301 -1.90 15.22 5.49
C LEU A 301 -1.82 13.70 5.41
N SER A 302 -2.92 13.06 5.03
CA SER A 302 -3.01 11.64 4.73
C SER A 302 -3.90 11.41 3.50
N ALA A 303 -3.67 10.31 2.79
CA ALA A 303 -4.48 9.90 1.66
C ALA A 303 -5.10 8.51 1.93
N GLY A 304 -6.09 8.46 2.82
CA GLY A 304 -6.89 7.26 3.12
C GLY A 304 -6.19 6.19 3.96
N THR A 305 -4.98 6.46 4.47
CA THR A 305 -4.20 5.51 5.28
C THR A 305 -3.69 6.10 6.60
N PRO A 306 -4.55 6.82 7.38
CA PRO A 306 -4.08 7.54 8.57
C PRO A 306 -3.46 6.60 9.62
N GLY A 307 -4.02 5.42 9.85
CA GLY A 307 -3.51 4.43 10.79
C GLY A 307 -2.10 3.91 10.42
N ALA A 308 -1.81 3.73 9.12
CA ALA A 308 -0.50 3.29 8.65
C ALA A 308 0.63 4.30 8.96
N VAL A 309 0.27 5.58 9.09
CA VAL A 309 1.20 6.67 9.45
C VAL A 309 1.06 7.09 10.92
N GLY A 310 0.41 6.27 11.73
CA GLY A 310 0.31 6.41 13.18
C GLY A 310 -0.81 7.32 13.69
N PHE A 311 -1.66 7.86 12.81
CA PHE A 311 -2.81 8.68 13.19
C PHE A 311 -4.08 7.82 13.36
N ASP A 312 -4.21 7.17 14.50
CA ASP A 312 -5.45 6.55 14.95
C ASP A 312 -6.57 7.58 15.19
N ALA A 313 -7.79 7.12 15.48
CA ALA A 313 -8.95 7.99 15.67
C ALA A 313 -8.76 9.02 16.80
N GLU A 314 -8.07 8.65 17.89
CA GLU A 314 -7.82 9.56 19.01
C GLU A 314 -6.85 10.66 18.63
N ARG A 315 -5.76 10.32 17.93
CA ARG A 315 -4.75 11.26 17.44
C ARG A 315 -5.32 12.20 16.38
N ARG A 316 -6.16 11.69 15.46
CA ARG A 316 -6.88 12.54 14.49
C ARG A 316 -7.78 13.55 15.18
N LYS A 317 -8.54 13.10 16.19
CA LYS A 317 -9.39 13.98 17.01
C LYS A 317 -8.56 15.03 17.78
N ALA A 318 -7.42 14.65 18.32
CA ALA A 318 -6.52 15.57 19.03
C ALA A 318 -5.92 16.63 18.10
N ALA A 319 -5.55 16.26 16.87
CA ALA A 319 -5.03 17.16 15.84
C ALA A 319 -6.08 18.15 15.31
N GLY A 320 -7.36 17.77 15.31
CA GLY A 320 -8.46 18.60 14.85
C GLY A 320 -8.28 19.04 13.39
N SER A 321 -8.48 20.33 13.11
CA SER A 321 -8.39 20.88 11.75
C SER A 321 -6.97 20.92 11.15
N GLN A 322 -5.95 20.61 11.93
CA GLN A 322 -4.57 20.52 11.44
C GLN A 322 -4.22 19.12 10.90
N PHE A 323 -5.11 18.14 11.03
CA PHE A 323 -5.02 16.87 10.33
C PHE A 323 -6.06 16.82 9.22
N VAL A 324 -5.63 16.53 7.99
CA VAL A 324 -6.49 16.46 6.82
C VAL A 324 -6.29 15.10 6.15
N ASP A 325 -7.34 14.29 6.11
CA ASP A 325 -7.39 13.08 5.29
C ASP A 325 -8.28 13.35 4.08
N VAL A 326 -7.71 13.25 2.88
CA VAL A 326 -8.44 13.48 1.63
C VAL A 326 -9.14 12.22 1.10
N GLY A 327 -9.09 11.11 1.84
CA GLY A 327 -9.50 9.81 1.35
C GLY A 327 -8.46 9.21 0.39
N ILE A 328 -8.84 8.19 -0.38
CA ILE A 328 -7.94 7.53 -1.32
C ILE A 328 -7.70 8.42 -2.56
N ALA A 329 -6.83 9.40 -2.40
CA ALA A 329 -6.57 10.45 -3.40
C ALA A 329 -5.14 11.01 -3.27
N GLU A 330 -4.12 10.19 -3.52
CA GLU A 330 -2.71 10.53 -3.35
C GLU A 330 -2.30 11.72 -4.23
N GLN A 331 -2.79 11.77 -5.48
CA GLN A 331 -2.53 12.88 -6.40
C GLN A 331 -3.08 14.20 -5.85
N ASP A 332 -4.34 14.20 -5.37
CA ASP A 332 -4.97 15.38 -4.78
C ASP A 332 -4.21 15.82 -3.52
N CYS A 333 -3.82 14.88 -2.66
CA CYS A 333 -3.08 15.16 -1.44
C CYS A 333 -1.74 15.87 -1.69
N VAL A 334 -0.97 15.40 -2.68
CA VAL A 334 0.32 16.01 -3.06
C VAL A 334 0.10 17.40 -3.67
N THR A 335 -0.89 17.56 -4.56
CA THR A 335 -1.23 18.86 -5.15
C THR A 335 -1.78 19.84 -4.10
N MET A 336 -2.59 19.36 -3.14
CA MET A 336 -3.05 20.16 -2.00
C MET A 336 -1.88 20.59 -1.13
N ALA A 337 -0.89 19.73 -0.87
CA ALA A 337 0.33 20.10 -0.14
C ALA A 337 1.06 21.24 -0.84
N ALA A 338 1.15 21.23 -2.17
CA ALA A 338 1.72 22.34 -2.94
C ALA A 338 0.94 23.65 -2.72
N GLY A 339 -0.39 23.61 -2.76
CA GLY A 339 -1.25 24.76 -2.50
C GLY A 339 -1.08 25.34 -1.09
N LEU A 340 -1.01 24.46 -0.08
CA LEU A 340 -0.77 24.84 1.32
C LEU A 340 0.62 25.50 1.48
N ALA A 341 1.67 24.88 0.93
CA ALA A 341 3.03 25.41 0.98
C ALA A 341 3.12 26.79 0.29
N LYS A 342 2.46 26.97 -0.85
CA LYS A 342 2.39 28.25 -1.56
C LYS A 342 1.75 29.35 -0.73
N SER A 343 0.84 28.98 0.16
CA SER A 343 0.13 29.92 1.07
C SER A 343 0.86 30.14 2.40
N GLY A 344 2.07 29.63 2.57
CA GLY A 344 2.87 29.77 3.79
C GLY A 344 2.53 28.79 4.92
N ILE A 345 1.69 27.79 4.64
CA ILE A 345 1.45 26.66 5.53
C ILE A 345 2.61 25.66 5.37
N ARG A 346 2.83 24.85 6.39
CA ARG A 346 3.88 23.82 6.44
C ARG A 346 3.24 22.43 6.39
N PRO A 347 2.91 21.93 5.18
CA PRO A 347 2.28 20.64 5.03
C PRO A 347 3.30 19.50 5.22
N VAL A 348 2.91 18.49 5.98
CA VAL A 348 3.65 17.24 6.16
C VAL A 348 2.73 16.09 5.79
N MET A 349 2.93 15.48 4.64
CA MET A 349 2.14 14.32 4.20
C MET A 349 2.85 13.03 4.62
N GLY A 350 2.17 12.20 5.43
CA GLY A 350 2.56 10.82 5.64
C GLY A 350 1.95 9.93 4.57
N VAL A 351 2.77 9.10 3.90
CA VAL A 351 2.32 8.23 2.82
C VAL A 351 3.08 6.91 2.82
N VAL A 352 2.41 5.81 2.53
CA VAL A 352 3.07 4.51 2.35
C VAL A 352 3.81 4.52 1.01
N SER A 353 5.05 4.05 1.00
CA SER A 353 6.01 4.15 -0.10
C SER A 353 5.42 3.72 -1.45
N THR A 354 4.77 2.56 -1.48
CA THR A 354 4.14 2.05 -2.71
C THR A 354 3.04 2.98 -3.25
N PHE A 355 2.31 3.70 -2.38
CA PHE A 355 1.23 4.60 -2.80
C PHE A 355 1.74 5.95 -3.30
N LEU A 356 2.94 6.38 -2.88
CA LEU A 356 3.57 7.58 -3.41
C LEU A 356 3.79 7.52 -4.93
N GLN A 357 3.91 6.32 -5.51
CA GLN A 357 4.03 6.10 -6.96
C GLN A 357 2.89 6.74 -7.76
N ARG A 358 1.67 6.78 -7.19
CA ARG A 358 0.51 7.39 -7.86
C ARG A 358 0.62 8.89 -8.06
N ALA A 359 1.41 9.55 -7.25
CA ALA A 359 1.56 11.01 -7.24
C ALA A 359 2.91 11.47 -7.80
N TYR A 360 3.61 10.64 -8.58
CA TYR A 360 4.88 11.01 -9.18
C TYR A 360 4.79 12.27 -10.04
N ASP A 361 3.75 12.38 -10.88
CA ASP A 361 3.51 13.54 -11.73
C ASP A 361 3.30 14.80 -10.87
N GLN A 362 2.48 14.73 -9.82
CA GLN A 362 2.19 15.84 -8.93
C GLN A 362 3.41 16.26 -8.10
N LEU A 363 4.22 15.30 -7.65
CA LEU A 363 5.52 15.60 -7.02
C LEU A 363 6.44 16.36 -7.96
N SER A 364 6.55 15.90 -9.20
CA SER A 364 7.40 16.52 -10.22
C SER A 364 6.86 17.86 -10.68
N HIS A 365 5.58 17.92 -11.09
CA HIS A 365 4.98 19.05 -11.77
C HIS A 365 4.46 20.11 -10.81
N ASP A 366 3.65 19.74 -9.82
CA ASP A 366 2.99 20.72 -8.96
C ASP A 366 3.90 21.20 -7.82
N VAL A 367 4.74 20.31 -7.29
CA VAL A 367 5.63 20.60 -6.16
C VAL A 367 7.01 21.02 -6.62
N ALA A 368 7.74 20.16 -7.37
CA ALA A 368 9.17 20.34 -7.64
C ALA A 368 9.46 21.45 -8.65
N ILE A 369 8.72 21.58 -9.76
CA ILE A 369 8.86 22.68 -10.72
C ILE A 369 8.67 24.04 -10.02
N ASN A 370 7.74 24.11 -9.08
CA ASN A 370 7.44 25.31 -8.32
C ASN A 370 8.34 25.50 -7.10
N ASN A 371 9.22 24.54 -6.82
CA ASN A 371 10.14 24.50 -5.67
C ASN A 371 9.45 24.84 -4.34
N LEU A 372 8.31 24.17 -4.06
CA LEU A 372 7.47 24.45 -2.88
C LEU A 372 7.93 23.61 -1.68
N PRO A 373 8.08 24.20 -0.48
CA PRO A 373 8.62 23.53 0.70
C PRO A 373 7.57 22.63 1.37
N ALA A 374 7.04 21.66 0.65
CA ALA A 374 6.20 20.59 1.18
C ALA A 374 7.05 19.43 1.66
N VAL A 375 6.64 18.76 2.74
CA VAL A 375 7.34 17.63 3.33
C VAL A 375 6.52 16.36 3.10
N PHE A 376 7.19 15.31 2.62
CA PHE A 376 6.61 13.99 2.40
C PHE A 376 7.37 12.97 3.23
N VAL A 377 6.68 12.28 4.12
CA VAL A 377 7.26 11.23 4.94
C VAL A 377 6.87 9.89 4.34
N ASP A 378 7.87 9.18 3.83
CA ASP A 378 7.76 7.93 3.11
C ASP A 378 7.83 6.76 4.09
N PHE A 379 6.69 6.09 4.30
CA PHE A 379 6.55 4.97 5.24
C PHE A 379 6.73 3.62 4.56
N TYR A 380 7.36 2.72 5.26
CA TYR A 380 7.63 1.34 4.80
C TYR A 380 8.44 1.26 3.51
N PRO A 381 9.49 2.11 3.34
CA PRO A 381 10.40 2.00 2.21
C PRO A 381 11.36 0.83 2.36
N GLY A 382 11.97 0.43 1.22
CA GLY A 382 13.04 -0.54 1.17
C GLY A 382 12.64 -1.97 1.55
N VAL A 383 13.64 -2.83 1.69
CA VAL A 383 13.49 -4.27 1.94
C VAL A 383 12.82 -4.63 3.26
N TYR A 384 12.83 -3.72 4.22
CA TYR A 384 12.17 -3.89 5.51
C TYR A 384 10.73 -3.36 5.54
N GLY A 385 10.24 -2.86 4.42
CA GLY A 385 8.86 -2.42 4.24
C GLY A 385 7.88 -3.57 4.03
N MET A 386 6.85 -3.32 3.21
CA MET A 386 5.89 -4.35 2.84
C MET A 386 6.52 -5.35 1.86
N ASN A 387 6.24 -6.63 2.02
CA ASN A 387 6.86 -7.70 1.23
C ASN A 387 5.91 -8.41 0.27
N ASP A 388 4.67 -7.95 0.16
CA ASP A 388 3.71 -8.40 -0.86
C ASP A 388 4.03 -7.73 -2.20
N VAL A 389 3.95 -8.46 -3.30
CA VAL A 389 4.30 -7.97 -4.64
C VAL A 389 3.52 -6.73 -5.05
N THR A 390 2.31 -6.58 -4.57
CA THR A 390 1.44 -5.44 -4.88
C THR A 390 1.74 -4.19 -4.05
N HIS A 391 2.57 -4.30 -3.00
CA HIS A 391 2.84 -3.23 -2.04
C HIS A 391 4.34 -2.96 -1.81
N LEU A 392 5.20 -3.34 -2.75
CA LEU A 392 6.65 -3.16 -2.61
C LEU A 392 7.05 -1.69 -2.52
N GLY A 393 7.78 -1.32 -1.48
CA GLY A 393 8.38 0.02 -1.28
C GLY A 393 9.84 0.09 -1.78
N LEU A 394 10.20 -0.65 -2.84
CA LEU A 394 11.58 -0.84 -3.28
C LEU A 394 12.03 0.16 -4.35
N PHE A 395 11.10 0.93 -4.91
CA PHE A 395 11.33 1.76 -6.09
C PHE A 395 11.45 3.25 -5.76
N ASP A 396 11.26 3.64 -4.52
CA ASP A 396 11.13 5.01 -4.05
C ASP A 396 12.38 5.86 -4.33
N VAL A 397 13.58 5.36 -4.02
CA VAL A 397 14.83 6.08 -4.29
C VAL A 397 15.00 6.32 -5.79
N ALA A 398 14.82 5.27 -6.61
CA ALA A 398 14.94 5.37 -8.06
C ALA A 398 13.88 6.31 -8.67
N MET A 399 12.68 6.33 -8.11
CA MET A 399 11.56 7.15 -8.55
C MET A 399 11.73 8.63 -8.16
N VAL A 400 11.99 8.89 -6.88
CA VAL A 400 11.95 10.26 -6.33
C VAL A 400 13.26 11.00 -6.55
N SER A 401 14.39 10.33 -6.39
CA SER A 401 15.70 10.98 -6.44
C SER A 401 16.14 11.47 -7.81
N ASN A 402 15.38 11.20 -8.86
CA ASN A 402 15.59 11.73 -10.20
C ASN A 402 14.78 13.00 -10.51
N ILE A 403 13.88 13.42 -9.62
CA ILE A 403 13.09 14.64 -9.78
C ILE A 403 13.94 15.84 -9.37
N PRO A 404 14.17 16.84 -10.25
CA PRO A 404 14.91 18.05 -9.89
C PRO A 404 14.25 18.81 -8.72
N ASN A 405 15.05 19.52 -7.93
CA ASN A 405 14.66 20.31 -6.77
C ASN A 405 14.17 19.51 -5.56
N ILE A 406 13.85 18.23 -5.68
CA ILE A 406 13.48 17.40 -4.52
C ILE A 406 14.74 16.97 -3.76
N VAL A 407 14.73 17.22 -2.46
CA VAL A 407 15.69 16.64 -1.52
C VAL A 407 15.10 15.35 -0.95
N MET A 408 15.81 14.24 -1.10
CA MET A 408 15.40 12.96 -0.52
C MET A 408 16.39 12.56 0.56
N LEU A 409 15.89 12.37 1.78
CA LEU A 409 16.65 12.00 2.97
C LEU A 409 16.28 10.59 3.44
N SER A 410 17.25 9.88 4.02
CA SER A 410 17.05 8.56 4.64
C SER A 410 17.59 8.56 6.05
N ALA A 411 16.71 8.32 7.02
CA ALA A 411 17.07 8.27 8.44
C ALA A 411 17.44 6.84 8.88
N THR A 412 18.29 6.73 9.88
CA THR A 412 18.79 5.44 10.40
C THR A 412 18.23 5.06 11.76
N ASN A 413 17.68 6.03 12.50
CA ASN A 413 17.13 5.87 13.86
C ASN A 413 16.04 6.92 14.13
N ALA A 414 15.35 6.79 15.26
CA ALA A 414 14.22 7.63 15.62
C ALA A 414 14.59 9.11 15.82
N GLU A 415 15.72 9.38 16.46
CA GLU A 415 16.16 10.75 16.76
C GLU A 415 16.60 11.48 15.49
N GLU A 416 17.32 10.81 14.59
CA GLU A 416 17.69 11.36 13.28
C GLU A 416 16.44 11.62 12.43
N TYR A 417 15.49 10.68 12.44
CA TYR A 417 14.22 10.79 11.74
C TYR A 417 13.41 12.03 12.18
N LEU A 418 13.26 12.23 13.49
CA LEU A 418 12.55 13.40 14.03
C LEU A 418 13.29 14.70 13.76
N ALA A 419 14.61 14.70 13.85
CA ALA A 419 15.42 15.88 13.56
C ALA A 419 15.35 16.26 12.05
N MET A 420 15.29 15.31 11.14
CA MET A 420 15.05 15.54 9.72
C MET A 420 13.66 16.16 9.48
N ILE A 421 12.62 15.69 10.16
CA ILE A 421 11.27 16.27 10.09
C ILE A 421 11.28 17.71 10.60
N ASP A 422 11.94 17.98 11.72
CA ASP A 422 12.06 19.33 12.29
C ASP A 422 12.75 20.30 11.35
N MET A 423 13.86 19.88 10.75
CA MET A 423 14.57 20.67 9.76
C MET A 423 13.69 20.91 8.51
N ALA A 424 13.00 19.87 8.03
CA ALA A 424 12.15 19.97 6.84
C ALA A 424 10.96 20.92 7.06
N ILE A 425 10.36 20.92 8.25
CA ILE A 425 9.29 21.86 8.62
C ILE A 425 9.82 23.30 8.74
N ALA A 426 11.05 23.48 9.23
CA ALA A 426 11.62 24.79 9.50
C ALA A 426 12.13 25.52 8.24
N GLN A 427 12.61 24.77 7.23
CA GLN A 427 13.17 25.32 6.00
C GLN A 427 12.06 25.77 5.02
N THR A 428 12.41 26.60 4.02
CA THR A 428 11.49 27.16 3.01
C THR A 428 12.03 27.11 1.59
N GLU A 429 13.07 26.32 1.36
CA GLU A 429 13.84 26.35 0.11
C GLU A 429 13.50 25.20 -0.85
N HIS A 430 13.18 24.01 -0.31
CA HIS A 430 13.03 22.80 -1.12
C HIS A 430 11.87 21.91 -0.68
N PRO A 431 11.22 21.20 -1.59
CA PRO A 431 10.41 20.04 -1.23
C PRO A 431 11.32 18.90 -0.71
N ILE A 432 10.90 18.29 0.39
CA ILE A 432 11.69 17.24 1.06
C ILE A 432 10.88 15.94 1.18
N VAL A 433 11.48 14.83 0.78
CA VAL A 433 10.99 13.48 1.03
C VAL A 433 11.90 12.82 2.06
N ILE A 434 11.33 12.30 3.15
CA ILE A 434 12.06 11.64 4.23
C ILE A 434 11.64 10.18 4.30
N ARG A 435 12.55 9.26 4.03
CA ARG A 435 12.36 7.83 4.22
C ARG A 435 12.38 7.49 5.71
N THR A 436 11.34 6.79 6.19
CA THR A 436 11.36 6.25 7.55
C THR A 436 12.44 5.16 7.66
N PRO A 437 13.09 5.00 8.81
CA PRO A 437 13.98 3.86 9.02
C PRO A 437 13.23 2.54 8.87
N GLY A 438 13.84 1.56 8.22
CA GLY A 438 13.24 0.24 8.05
C GLY A 438 13.36 -0.65 9.28
N GLY A 439 12.41 -1.59 9.44
CA GLY A 439 12.44 -2.62 10.47
C GLY A 439 11.99 -2.13 11.85
N LYS A 440 12.60 -2.68 12.91
CA LYS A 440 12.27 -2.30 14.30
C LYS A 440 12.79 -0.91 14.62
N VAL A 441 12.06 -0.19 15.48
CA VAL A 441 12.53 1.10 16.01
C VAL A 441 13.90 0.96 16.63
N ARG A 442 14.80 1.84 16.21
CA ARG A 442 16.16 1.99 16.73
C ARG A 442 16.31 3.40 17.27
N HIS A 443 17.07 3.53 18.34
CA HIS A 443 17.41 4.81 18.94
C HIS A 443 18.89 5.15 18.70
N ALA A 444 19.20 6.45 18.62
CA ALA A 444 20.57 6.92 18.51
C ALA A 444 21.36 6.62 19.79
N ASP A 445 22.58 6.16 19.64
CA ASP A 445 23.53 5.94 20.73
C ASP A 445 24.46 7.15 20.98
N ARG A 446 24.29 8.21 20.17
CA ARG A 446 25.07 9.46 20.19
C ARG A 446 24.19 10.65 19.76
N PRO A 447 24.61 11.90 20.06
CA PRO A 447 23.91 13.09 19.54
C PRO A 447 23.83 13.08 18.02
N VAL A 448 22.65 13.46 17.48
CA VAL A 448 22.41 13.54 16.04
C VAL A 448 23.07 14.83 15.51
N ASP A 449 23.90 14.69 14.48
CA ASP A 449 24.36 15.82 13.69
C ASP A 449 23.22 16.27 12.74
N THR A 450 22.89 17.55 12.77
CA THR A 450 21.74 18.11 12.04
C THR A 450 22.07 18.70 10.67
N ASP A 451 23.30 18.57 10.17
CA ASP A 451 23.67 18.93 8.80
C ASP A 451 23.32 17.79 7.83
N PHE A 452 22.03 17.59 7.58
CA PHE A 452 21.51 16.48 6.77
C PHE A 452 21.85 16.56 5.28
N PHE A 453 22.40 17.66 4.81
CA PHE A 453 22.88 17.82 3.43
C PHE A 453 24.32 17.32 3.25
N ARG A 454 24.96 16.88 4.33
CA ARG A 454 26.31 16.30 4.33
C ARG A 454 26.27 14.83 4.75
N TYR A 455 27.21 14.06 4.22
CA TYR A 455 27.43 12.70 4.68
C TYR A 455 28.04 12.67 6.08
N GLU A 456 27.60 11.73 6.90
CA GLU A 456 28.17 11.52 8.23
C GLU A 456 29.20 10.38 8.19
N VAL A 457 30.43 10.68 8.56
CA VAL A 457 31.45 9.65 8.76
C VAL A 457 31.24 9.04 10.14
N VAL A 458 30.59 7.87 10.18
CA VAL A 458 30.25 7.13 11.41
C VAL A 458 31.49 6.51 12.03
N GLU A 459 32.37 5.96 11.22
CA GLU A 459 33.65 5.39 11.60
C GLU A 459 34.72 5.79 10.57
N GLN A 460 35.83 6.32 11.04
CA GLN A 460 36.94 6.71 10.16
C GLN A 460 37.96 5.60 10.04
N GLY A 461 38.31 5.25 8.81
CA GLY A 461 39.37 4.29 8.45
C GLY A 461 40.18 4.79 7.26
N ARG A 462 40.78 3.87 6.49
CA ARG A 462 41.64 4.21 5.33
C ARG A 462 41.73 3.15 4.24
N ASP A 463 41.27 1.91 4.48
CA ASP A 463 41.52 0.79 3.55
C ASP A 463 40.39 0.58 2.55
N VAL A 464 39.14 0.71 3.02
CA VAL A 464 37.91 0.54 2.27
C VAL A 464 36.84 1.44 2.87
N ALA A 465 35.97 2.00 2.04
CA ALA A 465 34.80 2.75 2.52
C ALA A 465 33.51 1.97 2.24
N ILE A 466 32.61 1.95 3.23
CA ILE A 466 31.25 1.37 3.09
C ILE A 466 30.26 2.51 3.33
N ILE A 467 29.47 2.83 2.32
CA ILE A 467 28.45 3.87 2.36
C ILE A 467 27.09 3.17 2.35
N ALA A 468 26.34 3.23 3.44
CA ALA A 468 25.12 2.49 3.59
C ALA A 468 23.99 3.38 4.12
N GLU A 469 22.84 3.35 3.46
CA GLU A 469 21.72 4.20 3.80
C GLU A 469 20.72 3.48 4.71
N GLY A 470 19.95 4.27 5.48
CA GLY A 470 18.82 3.80 6.26
C GLY A 470 19.12 2.59 7.14
N ALA A 471 18.31 1.56 7.02
CA ALA A 471 18.46 0.33 7.79
C ALA A 471 19.75 -0.45 7.50
N MET A 472 20.38 -0.22 6.34
CA MET A 472 21.60 -0.91 5.93
C MET A 472 22.85 -0.39 6.64
N LEU A 473 22.78 0.77 7.30
CA LEU A 473 23.91 1.30 8.08
C LEU A 473 24.38 0.31 9.15
N GLN A 474 23.48 -0.38 9.83
CA GLN A 474 23.87 -1.38 10.82
C GLN A 474 24.62 -2.56 10.20
N HIS A 475 24.23 -2.99 8.98
CA HIS A 475 24.95 -4.04 8.25
C HIS A 475 26.37 -3.60 7.89
N ALA A 476 26.55 -2.33 7.52
CA ALA A 476 27.86 -1.75 7.24
C ALA A 476 28.75 -1.69 8.51
N ILE A 477 28.20 -1.29 9.66
CA ILE A 477 28.90 -1.27 10.95
C ILE A 477 29.34 -2.69 11.35
N ASP A 478 28.45 -3.68 11.20
CA ASP A 478 28.77 -5.07 11.52
C ASP A 478 29.83 -5.65 10.54
N ALA A 479 29.74 -5.31 9.24
CA ALA A 479 30.77 -5.66 8.27
C ALA A 479 32.13 -5.02 8.60
N ALA A 480 32.12 -3.75 9.03
CA ALA A 480 33.32 -3.05 9.45
C ALA A 480 33.98 -3.72 10.67
N ARG A 481 33.17 -4.24 11.61
CA ARG A 481 33.71 -5.03 12.75
C ARG A 481 34.43 -6.30 12.27
N ILE A 482 33.82 -7.05 11.34
CA ILE A 482 34.42 -8.25 10.74
C ILE A 482 35.76 -7.91 10.03
N LEU A 483 35.80 -6.77 9.34
CA LEU A 483 37.03 -6.32 8.63
C LEU A 483 38.14 -5.92 9.61
N ARG A 484 37.81 -5.27 10.71
CA ARG A 484 38.80 -4.94 11.78
C ARG A 484 39.41 -6.18 12.38
N ASP A 485 38.61 -7.23 12.63
CA ASP A 485 39.13 -8.52 13.13
C ASP A 485 40.13 -9.17 12.15
N LYS A 486 40.04 -8.78 10.86
CA LYS A 486 40.98 -9.21 9.80
C LYS A 486 42.11 -8.21 9.55
N GLY A 487 42.26 -7.19 10.39
CA GLY A 487 43.36 -6.21 10.36
C GLY A 487 43.17 -5.04 9.39
N LEU A 488 41.96 -4.87 8.80
CA LEU A 488 41.62 -3.71 7.96
C LEU A 488 41.02 -2.58 8.80
N GLN A 489 41.14 -1.36 8.29
CA GLN A 489 40.55 -0.16 8.89
C GLN A 489 39.48 0.42 7.96
N PRO A 490 38.25 -0.08 7.98
CA PRO A 490 37.19 0.43 7.14
C PRO A 490 36.68 1.79 7.62
N THR A 491 36.27 2.63 6.68
CA THR A 491 35.42 3.81 6.91
C THR A 491 33.97 3.41 6.72
N VAL A 492 33.08 3.84 7.62
CA VAL A 492 31.61 3.67 7.50
C VAL A 492 30.97 5.04 7.40
N ILE A 493 30.12 5.22 6.38
CA ILE A 493 29.49 6.49 6.06
C ILE A 493 27.98 6.30 5.99
N ASN A 494 27.23 7.17 6.69
CA ASN A 494 25.80 7.38 6.53
C ASN A 494 25.56 8.52 5.52
N PRO A 495 25.04 8.26 4.33
CA PRO A 495 24.88 9.30 3.30
C PRO A 495 23.80 10.31 3.65
N ARG A 496 22.77 9.93 4.39
CA ARG A 496 21.61 10.74 4.77
C ARG A 496 20.84 11.34 3.59
N ILE A 497 21.49 12.06 2.65
CA ILE A 497 20.89 12.59 1.42
C ILE A 497 21.09 11.60 0.26
N LEU A 498 20.01 11.23 -0.44
CA LEU A 498 20.01 10.25 -1.53
C LEU A 498 19.76 10.87 -2.91
N SER A 499 19.16 12.07 -2.98
CA SER A 499 18.89 12.77 -4.25
C SER A 499 20.14 13.38 -4.88
N SER A 500 21.19 13.61 -4.10
CA SER A 500 22.49 14.13 -4.53
C SER A 500 23.63 13.41 -3.82
N VAL A 501 24.87 13.73 -4.16
CA VAL A 501 26.07 13.23 -3.47
C VAL A 501 26.79 14.36 -2.75
N ASP A 502 27.38 14.07 -1.59
CA ASP A 502 28.31 14.98 -0.92
C ASP A 502 29.70 14.86 -1.53
N GLU A 503 29.95 15.71 -2.53
CA GLU A 503 31.23 15.72 -3.27
C GLU A 503 32.44 15.90 -2.35
N THR A 504 32.29 16.74 -1.31
CA THR A 504 33.38 16.99 -0.35
C THR A 504 33.75 15.73 0.43
N CYS A 505 32.77 14.98 0.89
CA CYS A 505 33.01 13.71 1.57
C CYS A 505 33.57 12.67 0.59
N LEU A 506 32.98 12.54 -0.61
CA LEU A 506 33.42 11.56 -1.60
C LEU A 506 34.85 11.83 -2.11
N ASP A 507 35.27 13.08 -2.20
CA ASP A 507 36.65 13.44 -2.59
C ASP A 507 37.69 12.91 -1.60
N THR A 508 37.36 12.74 -0.32
CA THR A 508 38.23 12.12 0.67
C THR A 508 38.46 10.62 0.44
N LEU A 509 37.65 10.02 -0.44
CA LEU A 509 37.69 8.57 -0.71
C LEU A 509 38.52 8.24 -1.98
N THR A 510 39.11 9.24 -2.63
CA THR A 510 39.88 9.02 -3.88
C THR A 510 41.12 8.15 -3.70
N ASP A 511 41.69 8.11 -2.50
CA ASP A 511 42.84 7.27 -2.18
C ASP A 511 42.44 5.87 -1.63
N TYR A 512 41.14 5.62 -1.49
CA TYR A 512 40.67 4.32 -1.01
C TYR A 512 40.73 3.27 -2.13
N ARG A 513 41.18 2.09 -1.77
CA ARG A 513 41.28 0.96 -2.70
C ARG A 513 39.92 0.58 -3.30
N LYS A 514 38.86 0.71 -2.51
CA LYS A 514 37.52 0.25 -2.86
C LYS A 514 36.48 1.04 -2.07
N VAL A 515 35.38 1.39 -2.73
CA VAL A 515 34.16 1.91 -2.10
C VAL A 515 33.02 0.92 -2.34
N ILE A 516 32.24 0.64 -1.33
CA ILE A 516 31.04 -0.23 -1.40
C ILE A 516 29.84 0.60 -1.00
N THR A 517 28.81 0.67 -1.82
CA THR A 517 27.52 1.27 -1.46
C THR A 517 26.50 0.18 -1.17
N VAL A 518 25.59 0.41 -0.22
CA VAL A 518 24.55 -0.56 0.18
C VAL A 518 23.21 0.16 0.25
N ASP A 519 22.35 -0.13 -0.72
CA ASP A 519 20.98 0.35 -0.85
C ASP A 519 19.99 -0.73 -0.43
N ASP A 520 18.91 -0.41 0.30
CA ASP A 520 17.83 -1.36 0.62
C ASP A 520 16.70 -1.39 -0.40
N GLY A 521 16.80 -0.60 -1.47
CA GLY A 521 15.94 -0.60 -2.66
C GLY A 521 16.58 -1.31 -3.85
N ILE A 522 15.98 -1.14 -5.05
CA ILE A 522 16.53 -1.69 -6.28
C ILE A 522 17.85 -1.00 -6.65
N LEU A 523 18.79 -1.78 -7.17
CA LEU A 523 20.09 -1.26 -7.62
C LEU A 523 19.96 -0.25 -8.77
N ASP A 524 19.05 -0.53 -9.72
CA ASP A 524 18.82 0.31 -10.90
C ASP A 524 18.20 1.66 -10.51
N GLY A 525 18.92 2.75 -10.77
CA GLY A 525 18.52 4.12 -10.40
C GLY A 525 18.71 4.43 -8.92
N GLY A 526 19.26 3.51 -8.14
CA GLY A 526 19.52 3.69 -6.72
C GLY A 526 20.64 4.68 -6.42
N PHE A 527 20.83 4.97 -5.14
CA PHE A 527 21.82 5.89 -4.61
C PHE A 527 23.26 5.48 -4.97
N GLY A 528 23.58 4.18 -4.88
CA GLY A 528 24.92 3.67 -5.17
C GLY A 528 25.40 3.99 -6.58
N GLN A 529 24.52 4.03 -7.57
CA GLN A 529 24.86 4.40 -8.93
C GLN A 529 25.27 5.88 -9.06
N LYS A 530 24.70 6.79 -8.25
CA LYS A 530 25.13 8.20 -8.21
C LYS A 530 26.54 8.34 -7.64
N VAL A 531 26.85 7.60 -6.58
CA VAL A 531 28.19 7.54 -5.99
C VAL A 531 29.19 7.00 -7.01
N ALA A 532 28.84 5.92 -7.70
CA ALA A 532 29.69 5.33 -8.73
C ALA A 532 29.93 6.29 -9.91
N ALA A 533 28.90 7.01 -10.37
CA ALA A 533 29.02 8.01 -11.43
C ALA A 533 29.97 9.15 -11.04
N TYR A 534 30.03 9.53 -9.76
CA TYR A 534 30.94 10.57 -9.26
C TYR A 534 32.39 10.08 -9.08
N LEU A 535 32.58 8.89 -8.48
CA LEU A 535 33.91 8.39 -8.10
C LEU A 535 34.64 7.64 -9.20
N SER A 536 33.95 6.90 -10.07
CA SER A 536 34.61 6.08 -11.12
C SER A 536 35.44 6.90 -12.08
N PRO A 537 35.04 8.11 -12.54
CA PRO A 537 35.91 8.96 -13.37
C PRO A 537 37.19 9.42 -12.65
N LYS A 538 37.21 9.37 -11.31
CA LYS A 538 38.38 9.71 -10.48
C LYS A 538 39.29 8.49 -10.21
N GLY A 539 39.00 7.33 -10.82
CA GLY A 539 39.81 6.11 -10.73
C GLY A 539 39.47 5.22 -9.52
N VAL A 540 38.41 5.53 -8.77
CA VAL A 540 37.99 4.72 -7.61
C VAL A 540 37.11 3.55 -8.07
N THR A 541 37.40 2.34 -7.59
CA THR A 541 36.54 1.17 -7.81
C THR A 541 35.35 1.23 -6.86
N VAL A 542 34.14 1.36 -7.42
CA VAL A 542 32.88 1.38 -6.64
C VAL A 542 32.09 0.10 -6.90
N HIS A 543 31.74 -0.62 -5.83
CA HIS A 543 30.84 -1.76 -5.88
C HIS A 543 29.48 -1.36 -5.29
N CYS A 544 28.45 -1.35 -6.14
CA CYS A 544 27.09 -1.02 -5.71
C CYS A 544 26.34 -2.28 -5.36
N LEU A 545 25.82 -2.36 -4.12
CA LEU A 545 24.93 -3.40 -3.64
C LEU A 545 23.52 -2.83 -3.51
N GLY A 546 22.55 -3.56 -3.96
CA GLY A 546 21.11 -3.26 -3.93
C GLY A 546 20.33 -4.46 -4.44
N LEU A 547 19.02 -4.40 -4.39
CA LEU A 547 18.16 -5.47 -4.82
C LEU A 547 18.08 -5.58 -6.34
N LYS A 548 17.84 -6.77 -6.85
CA LYS A 548 17.56 -6.99 -8.27
C LYS A 548 16.27 -6.27 -8.67
N LYS A 549 16.21 -5.81 -9.91
CA LYS A 549 15.05 -5.16 -10.51
C LYS A 549 14.01 -6.21 -10.92
N GLU A 550 13.27 -6.71 -9.96
CA GLU A 550 12.22 -7.70 -10.15
C GLU A 550 11.07 -7.49 -9.17
N PHE A 551 9.88 -7.98 -9.52
CA PHE A 551 8.75 -8.03 -8.61
C PHE A 551 8.88 -9.28 -7.73
N MET A 552 9.06 -9.07 -6.43
CA MET A 552 9.19 -10.14 -5.43
C MET A 552 7.92 -10.25 -4.63
N ASP A 553 7.51 -11.47 -4.29
CA ASP A 553 6.30 -11.70 -3.49
C ASP A 553 6.62 -12.42 -2.19
N ARG A 554 6.11 -11.92 -1.08
CA ARG A 554 6.18 -12.52 0.27
C ARG A 554 7.59 -13.02 0.62
N TYR A 555 8.59 -12.22 0.28
CA TYR A 555 9.99 -12.56 0.48
C TYR A 555 10.38 -12.60 1.95
N ASN A 556 11.38 -13.41 2.27
CA ASN A 556 12.06 -13.38 3.55
C ASN A 556 13.23 -12.40 3.49
N VAL A 557 13.21 -11.35 4.32
CA VAL A 557 14.23 -10.29 4.32
C VAL A 557 15.65 -10.84 4.44
N LYS A 558 15.88 -11.81 5.33
CA LYS A 558 17.21 -12.40 5.52
C LYS A 558 17.70 -13.12 4.27
N ALA A 559 16.83 -13.88 3.61
CA ALA A 559 17.18 -14.60 2.39
C ALA A 559 17.49 -13.62 1.25
N ILE A 560 16.64 -12.59 1.04
CA ILE A 560 16.86 -11.58 0.01
C ILE A 560 18.18 -10.83 0.21
N LEU A 561 18.50 -10.42 1.43
CA LEU A 561 19.78 -9.79 1.73
C LEU A 561 20.97 -10.72 1.44
N GLN A 562 20.84 -12.01 1.74
CA GLN A 562 21.86 -13.01 1.43
C GLN A 562 22.04 -13.19 -0.08
N ASP A 563 20.95 -13.33 -0.82
CA ASP A 563 20.96 -13.55 -2.29
C ASP A 563 21.50 -12.35 -3.07
N ASN A 564 21.41 -11.14 -2.49
CA ASN A 564 21.94 -9.91 -3.07
C ASN A 564 23.30 -9.46 -2.47
N GLY A 565 23.93 -10.29 -1.63
CA GLY A 565 25.25 -10.00 -1.06
C GLY A 565 25.29 -8.84 -0.07
N MET A 566 24.15 -8.57 0.59
CA MET A 566 23.95 -7.41 1.47
C MET A 566 24.02 -7.76 2.97
N THR A 567 24.40 -9.01 3.31
CA THR A 567 24.66 -9.36 4.72
C THR A 567 26.01 -8.82 5.17
N PRO A 568 26.26 -8.60 6.48
CA PRO A 568 27.55 -8.13 6.99
C PRO A 568 28.73 -8.97 6.51
N GLU A 569 28.58 -10.29 6.47
CA GLU A 569 29.62 -11.23 6.04
C GLU A 569 29.92 -11.08 4.54
N ALA A 570 28.90 -10.91 3.71
CA ALA A 570 29.05 -10.74 2.26
C ALA A 570 29.68 -9.39 1.92
N ILE A 571 29.25 -8.30 2.57
CA ILE A 571 29.84 -6.97 2.44
C ILE A 571 31.32 -7.02 2.86
N ALA A 572 31.64 -7.65 4.00
CA ALA A 572 33.02 -7.79 4.45
C ALA A 572 33.86 -8.64 3.49
N ALA A 573 33.31 -9.72 2.94
CA ALA A 573 34.01 -10.55 1.95
C ALA A 573 34.34 -9.78 0.67
N LEU A 574 33.39 -8.96 0.18
CA LEU A 574 33.60 -8.09 -0.99
C LEU A 574 34.68 -7.04 -0.77
N ALA A 575 34.83 -6.55 0.48
CA ALA A 575 35.81 -5.56 0.89
C ALA A 575 37.26 -6.09 0.94
N LEU A 576 37.44 -7.40 1.11
CA LEU A 576 38.78 -8.01 1.21
C LEU A 576 39.56 -7.90 -0.13
N PRO A 577 40.91 -7.93 -0.09
CA PRO A 577 41.72 -8.15 -1.27
C PRO A 577 41.33 -9.46 -1.95
N ALA A 578 41.35 -9.46 -3.31
CA ALA A 578 41.20 -10.68 -4.10
C ALA A 578 42.37 -11.63 -3.87
#